data_a14a738fc2c9cd5bec25c434e4d6fd4e
#
_entry.id   a14a738fc2c9cd5bec25c434e4d6fd4e
#
_cell.length_a   1.000
_cell.length_b   1.000
_cell.length_c   1.000
_cell.angle_alpha   90.00
_cell.angle_beta   90.00
_cell.angle_gamma   90.00
#
_symmetry.space_group_name_H-M   'P 1'
#
loop_
_entity.id
_entity.type
_entity.pdbx_description
1 polymer ?
#
loop_
_entity_poly.entity_id
_entity_poly.type
_entity_poly.pdbx_seq_one_letter_code
_entity_poly.pdbx_strand_id
1 'polypeptide(L)'
;MRHLLVVILCVAVTGCASAKRPDSKTARPPVLRGPTPEEQAKVDKVLAPLVSASGICRSAEPCAVGLAIEPRRTIHVAAGPAPQKKFVIRITTGALTGLEPSELQAALAHELGHVLLGHFESREVRRLAERSTAAGPNGATDEALRANRASDREEELAADRYAVELLDRLPDSRGRGCADMLFLLERLDLEQLTPGWANWLSTHPTPASRLQSLQAECDKKP
;
A
#
# COMPACT_ATOMS: atom_id res chain seq x y z
N MET A 1 16.97 52.03 40.72
CA MET A 1 17.11 50.57 40.98
C MET A 1 15.72 50.01 41.16
N ARG A 2 15.20 49.32 40.14
CA ARG A 2 13.85 48.65 40.18
C ARG A 2 14.12 47.17 40.12
N HIS A 3 13.82 46.46 41.23
CA HIS A 3 13.88 45.02 41.31
C HIS A 3 12.69 44.39 40.60
N LEU A 4 12.94 43.62 39.55
CA LEU A 4 11.97 42.82 38.82
C LEU A 4 11.84 41.48 39.53
N LEU A 5 10.70 41.24 40.17
CA LEU A 5 10.39 39.95 40.79
C LEU A 5 9.88 39.00 39.69
N VAL A 6 10.67 37.97 39.43
CA VAL A 6 10.25 36.88 38.52
C VAL A 6 9.54 35.83 39.36
N VAL A 7 8.23 35.71 39.16
CA VAL A 7 7.41 34.64 39.75
C VAL A 7 7.50 33.44 38.81
N ILE A 8 8.17 32.36 39.26
CA ILE A 8 8.21 31.07 38.56
C ILE A 8 6.93 30.32 38.95
N LEU A 9 6.01 30.19 37.99
CA LEU A 9 4.80 29.39 38.14
C LEU A 9 5.16 27.91 37.78
N CYS A 10 5.30 27.08 38.83
CA CYS A 10 5.42 25.63 38.64
C CYS A 10 4.06 25.05 38.25
N VAL A 11 3.87 24.72 36.96
CA VAL A 11 2.75 23.91 36.49
C VAL A 11 3.06 22.46 36.74
N ALA A 12 2.39 21.86 37.72
CA ALA A 12 2.41 20.43 37.97
C ALA A 12 1.71 19.70 36.82
N VAL A 13 2.48 18.98 35.98
CA VAL A 13 1.95 18.11 34.94
C VAL A 13 1.53 16.81 35.62
N THR A 14 0.24 16.72 35.96
CA THR A 14 -0.39 15.48 36.42
C THR A 14 -0.58 14.54 35.23
N GLY A 15 0.05 13.35 35.35
CA GLY A 15 -0.36 12.06 34.83
C GLY A 15 -0.82 11.97 33.37
N CYS A 16 0.09 11.69 32.44
CA CYS A 16 -0.25 11.01 31.20
C CYS A 16 -0.73 9.59 31.51
N ALA A 17 -2.05 9.39 31.52
CA ALA A 17 -2.64 8.07 31.47
C ALA A 17 -2.24 7.44 30.13
N SER A 18 -1.39 6.42 30.20
CA SER A 18 -1.01 5.57 29.06
C SER A 18 -2.28 4.94 28.49
N ALA A 19 -2.81 5.46 27.42
CA ALA A 19 -3.91 4.81 26.69
C ALA A 19 -3.39 3.44 26.22
N LYS A 20 -3.89 2.36 26.82
CA LYS A 20 -3.64 0.98 26.38
C LYS A 20 -3.98 0.92 24.88
N ARG A 21 -2.99 0.60 24.04
CA ARG A 21 -3.25 0.21 22.65
C ARG A 21 -4.26 -0.92 22.65
N PRO A 22 -5.33 -0.85 21.87
CA PRO A 22 -6.27 -1.96 21.74
C PRO A 22 -5.49 -3.17 21.24
N ASP A 23 -5.63 -4.30 21.92
CA ASP A 23 -5.01 -5.57 21.57
C ASP A 23 -5.38 -5.93 20.12
N SER A 24 -4.40 -6.00 19.24
CA SER A 24 -4.56 -6.35 17.83
C SER A 24 -5.09 -7.79 17.60
N LYS A 25 -5.17 -8.58 18.66
CA LYS A 25 -5.59 -9.99 18.62
C LYS A 25 -7.10 -10.22 18.53
N THR A 26 -7.94 -9.18 18.68
CA THR A 26 -9.41 -9.33 18.70
C THR A 26 -10.13 -8.70 17.51
N ALA A 27 -9.41 -8.07 16.57
CA ALA A 27 -10.05 -7.55 15.36
C ALA A 27 -10.49 -8.72 14.47
N ARG A 28 -11.82 -8.92 14.36
CA ARG A 28 -12.37 -9.86 13.36
C ARG A 28 -11.83 -9.48 11.98
N PRO A 29 -11.44 -10.49 11.17
CA PRO A 29 -11.04 -10.20 9.79
C PRO A 29 -12.14 -9.40 9.10
N PRO A 30 -11.79 -8.44 8.24
CA PRO A 30 -12.77 -7.62 7.55
C PRO A 30 -13.70 -8.51 6.72
N VAL A 31 -14.99 -8.22 6.77
CA VAL A 31 -15.98 -8.91 5.93
C VAL A 31 -15.87 -8.32 4.54
N LEU A 32 -15.23 -9.06 3.63
CA LEU A 32 -15.18 -8.69 2.21
C LEU A 32 -16.55 -8.95 1.56
N ARG A 33 -16.95 -8.05 0.68
CA ARG A 33 -18.14 -8.21 -0.16
C ARG A 33 -17.81 -8.00 -1.63
N GLY A 34 -18.72 -8.42 -2.50
CA GLY A 34 -18.69 -8.03 -3.91
C GLY A 34 -18.92 -6.52 -4.09
N PRO A 35 -18.45 -5.94 -5.19
CA PRO A 35 -18.74 -4.55 -5.53
C PRO A 35 -20.21 -4.34 -5.87
N THR A 36 -20.73 -3.13 -5.63
CA THR A 36 -21.98 -2.69 -6.27
C THR A 36 -21.71 -2.40 -7.76
N PRO A 37 -22.78 -2.31 -8.59
CA PRO A 37 -22.60 -1.96 -10.01
C PRO A 37 -21.85 -0.63 -10.20
N GLU A 38 -22.11 0.37 -9.36
CA GLU A 38 -21.43 1.68 -9.42
C GLU A 38 -19.95 1.58 -9.02
N GLU A 39 -19.65 0.83 -7.97
CA GLU A 39 -18.27 0.57 -7.53
C GLU A 39 -17.51 -0.19 -8.60
N GLN A 40 -18.13 -1.21 -9.20
CA GLN A 40 -17.54 -1.97 -10.30
C GLN A 40 -17.23 -1.05 -11.48
N ALA A 41 -18.20 -0.26 -11.94
CA ALA A 41 -18.04 0.66 -13.05
C ALA A 41 -16.93 1.71 -12.78
N LYS A 42 -16.85 2.22 -11.54
CA LYS A 42 -15.78 3.15 -11.15
C LYS A 42 -14.41 2.51 -11.25
N VAL A 43 -14.26 1.29 -10.75
CA VAL A 43 -12.99 0.55 -10.80
C VAL A 43 -12.65 0.16 -12.23
N ASP A 44 -13.60 -0.37 -13.00
CA ASP A 44 -13.37 -0.82 -14.38
C ASP A 44 -12.87 0.31 -15.27
N LYS A 45 -13.37 1.51 -15.07
CA LYS A 45 -12.94 2.70 -15.84
C LYS A 45 -11.43 2.95 -15.74
N VAL A 46 -10.83 2.70 -14.59
CA VAL A 46 -9.39 2.93 -14.35
C VAL A 46 -8.56 1.65 -14.45
N LEU A 47 -9.13 0.48 -14.15
CA LEU A 47 -8.44 -0.80 -14.16
C LEU A 47 -8.35 -1.42 -15.57
N ALA A 48 -9.39 -1.33 -16.36
CA ALA A 48 -9.40 -1.98 -17.68
C ALA A 48 -8.28 -1.50 -18.61
N PRO A 49 -7.96 -0.19 -18.71
CA PRO A 49 -6.81 0.29 -19.46
C PRO A 49 -5.48 -0.29 -18.96
N LEU A 50 -5.30 -0.37 -17.62
CA LEU A 50 -4.10 -0.93 -17.00
C LEU A 50 -3.94 -2.42 -17.31
N VAL A 51 -5.01 -3.20 -17.17
CA VAL A 51 -5.02 -4.63 -17.50
C VAL A 51 -4.65 -4.85 -18.96
N SER A 52 -5.21 -4.05 -19.88
CA SER A 52 -4.88 -4.11 -21.30
C SER A 52 -3.42 -3.76 -21.57
N ALA A 53 -2.90 -2.68 -21.00
CA ALA A 53 -1.53 -2.21 -21.19
C ALA A 53 -0.49 -3.14 -20.54
N SER A 54 -0.84 -3.80 -19.44
CA SER A 54 0.04 -4.73 -18.72
C SER A 54 0.22 -6.06 -19.46
N GLY A 55 -0.74 -6.43 -20.30
CA GLY A 55 -0.75 -7.71 -21.00
C GLY A 55 -1.02 -8.93 -20.12
N ILE A 56 -1.43 -8.73 -18.87
CA ILE A 56 -1.68 -9.82 -17.90
C ILE A 56 -2.79 -10.79 -18.38
N CYS A 57 -3.64 -10.33 -19.28
CA CYS A 57 -4.79 -11.06 -19.80
C CYS A 57 -4.66 -11.41 -21.30
N ARG A 58 -3.45 -11.58 -21.80
CA ARG A 58 -3.20 -11.90 -23.22
C ARG A 58 -3.47 -13.37 -23.60
N SER A 59 -3.65 -14.27 -22.60
CA SER A 59 -4.06 -15.66 -22.89
C SER A 59 -5.55 -15.70 -23.24
N ALA A 60 -5.94 -16.65 -24.09
CA ALA A 60 -7.33 -16.84 -24.56
C ALA A 60 -8.37 -17.17 -23.47
N GLU A 61 -7.93 -17.32 -22.23
CA GLU A 61 -8.82 -17.51 -21.09
C GLU A 61 -9.36 -16.16 -20.58
N PRO A 62 -10.61 -16.15 -20.07
CA PRO A 62 -11.16 -14.94 -19.47
C PRO A 62 -10.21 -14.40 -18.39
N CYS A 63 -9.90 -13.12 -18.45
CA CYS A 63 -9.06 -12.49 -17.45
C CYS A 63 -9.70 -12.58 -16.06
N ALA A 64 -9.18 -13.45 -15.24
CA ALA A 64 -9.74 -13.76 -13.94
C ALA A 64 -9.21 -12.78 -12.87
N VAL A 65 -9.35 -11.47 -13.09
CA VAL A 65 -9.18 -10.46 -12.06
C VAL A 65 -10.44 -10.42 -11.20
N GLY A 66 -10.29 -10.68 -9.91
CA GLY A 66 -11.35 -10.51 -8.94
C GLY A 66 -11.33 -9.13 -8.35
N LEU A 67 -12.51 -8.60 -8.00
CA LEU A 67 -12.66 -7.40 -7.21
C LEU A 67 -13.41 -7.72 -5.93
N ALA A 68 -12.88 -7.28 -4.78
CA ALA A 68 -13.53 -7.39 -3.49
C ALA A 68 -13.48 -6.03 -2.77
N ILE A 69 -14.61 -5.63 -2.18
CA ILE A 69 -14.73 -4.38 -1.45
C ILE A 69 -14.66 -4.66 0.05
N GLU A 70 -13.77 -3.93 0.70
CA GLU A 70 -13.66 -3.92 2.16
C GLU A 70 -14.35 -2.67 2.72
N PRO A 71 -15.40 -2.81 3.54
CA PRO A 71 -16.17 -1.68 4.07
C PRO A 71 -15.41 -0.95 5.19
N ARG A 72 -14.32 -0.28 4.84
CA ARG A 72 -13.49 0.56 5.72
C ARG A 72 -13.31 1.95 5.16
N ARG A 73 -13.25 2.93 6.06
CA ARG A 73 -13.05 4.35 5.69
C ARG A 73 -11.60 4.72 5.37
N THR A 74 -10.65 3.87 5.77
CA THR A 74 -9.23 4.08 5.45
C THR A 74 -9.00 3.88 3.95
N ILE A 75 -8.05 4.61 3.38
CA ILE A 75 -7.60 4.40 2.00
C ILE A 75 -6.69 3.17 1.98
N HIS A 76 -7.10 2.12 1.28
CA HIS A 76 -6.29 0.92 1.09
C HIS A 76 -6.70 0.22 -0.21
N VAL A 77 -5.70 -0.11 -1.00
CA VAL A 77 -5.78 -0.97 -2.19
C VAL A 77 -4.75 -2.05 -2.01
N ALA A 78 -5.08 -3.29 -2.33
CA ALA A 78 -4.15 -4.40 -2.26
C ALA A 78 -4.52 -5.46 -3.29
N ALA A 79 -3.54 -6.10 -3.89
CA ALA A 79 -3.75 -7.32 -4.65
C ALA A 79 -3.33 -8.56 -3.84
N GLY A 80 -3.79 -9.72 -4.24
CA GLY A 80 -3.43 -10.97 -3.60
C GLY A 80 -3.88 -12.19 -4.40
N PRO A 81 -3.36 -13.39 -4.08
CA PRO A 81 -3.76 -14.61 -4.75
C PRO A 81 -5.23 -14.92 -4.50
N ALA A 82 -5.88 -15.55 -5.46
CA ALA A 82 -7.27 -16.01 -5.35
C ALA A 82 -7.40 -17.45 -5.87
N PRO A 83 -8.11 -18.33 -5.14
CA PRO A 83 -8.17 -19.77 -5.47
C PRO A 83 -8.73 -20.10 -6.87
N GLN A 84 -9.65 -19.27 -7.37
CA GLN A 84 -10.34 -19.50 -8.66
C GLN A 84 -10.05 -18.40 -9.69
N LYS A 85 -9.11 -17.50 -9.39
CA LYS A 85 -8.75 -16.36 -10.25
C LYS A 85 -7.24 -16.19 -10.18
N LYS A 86 -6.66 -15.54 -11.18
CA LYS A 86 -5.22 -15.26 -11.14
C LYS A 86 -4.85 -14.43 -9.91
N PHE A 87 -5.69 -13.44 -9.60
CA PHE A 87 -5.56 -12.61 -8.39
C PHE A 87 -6.87 -11.88 -8.08
N VAL A 88 -6.96 -11.35 -6.87
CA VAL A 88 -8.05 -10.47 -6.42
C VAL A 88 -7.47 -9.12 -6.01
N ILE A 89 -8.09 -8.06 -6.49
CA ILE A 89 -7.86 -6.70 -6.01
C ILE A 89 -8.88 -6.43 -4.89
N ARG A 90 -8.38 -6.02 -3.74
CA ARG A 90 -9.18 -5.59 -2.59
C ARG A 90 -9.08 -4.08 -2.48
N ILE A 91 -10.21 -3.41 -2.44
CA ILE A 91 -10.29 -1.95 -2.35
C ILE A 91 -11.20 -1.60 -1.18
N THR A 92 -10.78 -0.68 -0.32
CA THR A 92 -11.62 -0.16 0.74
C THR A 92 -12.63 0.86 0.20
N THR A 93 -13.78 0.98 0.89
CA THR A 93 -14.74 2.06 0.55
C THR A 93 -14.11 3.44 0.70
N GLY A 94 -13.17 3.63 1.65
CA GLY A 94 -12.38 4.85 1.78
C GLY A 94 -11.54 5.18 0.55
N ALA A 95 -10.88 4.18 -0.06
CA ALA A 95 -10.14 4.38 -1.29
C ALA A 95 -11.06 4.74 -2.48
N LEU A 96 -12.20 4.07 -2.59
CA LEU A 96 -13.17 4.37 -3.65
C LEU A 96 -13.77 5.78 -3.56
N THR A 97 -13.91 6.32 -2.36
CA THR A 97 -14.52 7.65 -2.13
C THR A 97 -13.52 8.76 -1.96
N GLY A 98 -12.31 8.45 -1.50
CA GLY A 98 -11.28 9.43 -1.13
C GLY A 98 -10.19 9.63 -2.16
N LEU A 99 -10.00 8.69 -3.10
CA LEU A 99 -9.02 8.83 -4.16
C LEU A 99 -9.66 9.41 -5.42
N GLU A 100 -8.95 10.35 -6.04
CA GLU A 100 -9.27 10.80 -7.39
C GLU A 100 -9.02 9.67 -8.42
N PRO A 101 -9.62 9.72 -9.60
CA PRO A 101 -9.44 8.66 -10.60
C PRO A 101 -7.98 8.38 -10.96
N SER A 102 -7.12 9.39 -11.05
CA SER A 102 -5.68 9.24 -11.33
C SER A 102 -4.94 8.59 -10.17
N GLU A 103 -5.25 8.96 -8.93
CA GLU A 103 -4.68 8.35 -7.71
C GLU A 103 -5.09 6.87 -7.60
N LEU A 104 -6.36 6.57 -7.84
CA LEU A 104 -6.84 5.19 -7.86
C LEU A 104 -6.17 4.38 -8.97
N GLN A 105 -5.98 4.98 -10.14
CA GLN A 105 -5.28 4.34 -11.26
C GLN A 105 -3.82 4.07 -10.91
N ALA A 106 -3.12 5.01 -10.27
CA ALA A 106 -1.75 4.84 -9.82
C ALA A 106 -1.63 3.73 -8.75
N ALA A 107 -2.54 3.70 -7.77
CA ALA A 107 -2.59 2.64 -6.76
C ALA A 107 -2.83 1.26 -7.40
N LEU A 108 -3.74 1.16 -8.36
CA LEU A 108 -4.00 -0.08 -9.08
C LEU A 108 -2.82 -0.51 -9.96
N ALA A 109 -2.12 0.44 -10.59
CA ALA A 109 -0.91 0.16 -11.35
C ALA A 109 0.21 -0.42 -10.47
N HIS A 110 0.37 0.10 -9.25
CA HIS A 110 1.31 -0.42 -8.25
C HIS A 110 0.95 -1.86 -7.84
N GLU A 111 -0.31 -2.15 -7.57
CA GLU A 111 -0.77 -3.50 -7.21
C GLU A 111 -0.58 -4.50 -8.37
N LEU A 112 -0.80 -4.06 -9.61
CA LEU A 112 -0.48 -4.87 -10.78
C LEU A 112 1.02 -5.12 -10.92
N GLY A 113 1.86 -4.18 -10.50
CA GLY A 113 3.32 -4.38 -10.38
C GLY A 113 3.65 -5.55 -9.47
N HIS A 114 3.08 -5.62 -8.29
CA HIS A 114 3.27 -6.75 -7.38
C HIS A 114 2.85 -8.09 -7.99
N VAL A 115 1.72 -8.12 -8.70
CA VAL A 115 1.24 -9.34 -9.38
C VAL A 115 2.22 -9.79 -10.46
N LEU A 116 2.63 -8.87 -11.33
CA LEU A 116 3.42 -9.19 -12.52
C LEU A 116 4.90 -9.49 -12.22
N LEU A 117 5.41 -8.93 -11.13
CA LEU A 117 6.76 -9.19 -10.63
C LEU A 117 6.85 -10.42 -9.71
N GLY A 118 5.72 -11.10 -9.44
CA GLY A 118 5.71 -12.33 -8.64
C GLY A 118 5.96 -12.10 -7.14
N HIS A 119 5.69 -10.90 -6.63
CA HIS A 119 6.00 -10.57 -5.22
C HIS A 119 5.15 -11.36 -4.21
N PHE A 120 3.98 -11.87 -4.60
CA PHE A 120 3.15 -12.69 -3.71
C PHE A 120 3.76 -14.04 -3.43
N GLU A 121 4.31 -14.68 -4.46
CA GLU A 121 4.96 -15.97 -4.37
C GLU A 121 6.23 -15.86 -3.52
N SER A 122 7.04 -14.84 -3.74
CA SER A 122 8.26 -14.60 -2.97
C SER A 122 7.95 -14.31 -1.48
N ARG A 123 6.93 -13.52 -1.19
CA ARG A 123 6.48 -13.24 0.20
C ARG A 123 5.94 -14.49 0.90
N GLU A 124 5.21 -15.36 0.20
CA GLU A 124 4.71 -16.59 0.80
C GLU A 124 5.85 -17.56 1.10
N VAL A 125 6.82 -17.71 0.21
CA VAL A 125 8.03 -18.51 0.46
C VAL A 125 8.79 -18.00 1.68
N ARG A 126 8.99 -16.66 1.81
CA ARG A 126 9.63 -16.06 2.99
C ARG A 126 8.85 -16.34 4.26
N ARG A 127 7.52 -16.17 4.26
CA ARG A 127 6.66 -16.46 5.42
C ARG A 127 6.70 -17.92 5.85
N LEU A 128 6.76 -18.85 4.90
CA LEU A 128 6.91 -20.28 5.20
C LEU A 128 8.28 -20.56 5.81
N ALA A 129 9.34 -19.97 5.31
CA ALA A 129 10.69 -20.09 5.87
C ALA A 129 10.76 -19.51 7.30
N GLU A 130 10.16 -18.34 7.55
CA GLU A 130 10.07 -17.74 8.90
C GLU A 130 9.33 -18.64 9.88
N ARG A 131 8.20 -19.21 9.49
CA ARG A 131 7.44 -20.13 10.34
C ARG A 131 8.25 -21.38 10.68
N SER A 132 8.98 -21.92 9.72
CA SER A 132 9.86 -23.08 9.91
C SER A 132 11.01 -22.77 10.87
N THR A 133 11.64 -21.60 10.76
CA THR A 133 12.73 -21.17 11.63
C THR A 133 12.25 -20.74 13.01
N ALA A 134 11.09 -20.08 13.11
CA ALA A 134 10.49 -19.66 14.38
C ALA A 134 10.03 -20.84 15.24
N ALA A 135 9.73 -21.99 14.64
CA ALA A 135 9.39 -23.22 15.35
C ALA A 135 10.62 -23.95 15.90
N GLY A 136 11.83 -23.52 15.54
CA GLY A 136 13.10 -24.10 16.02
C GLY A 136 13.54 -23.52 17.38
N PRO A 137 14.51 -24.16 18.04
CA PRO A 137 14.98 -23.77 19.38
C PRO A 137 15.63 -22.37 19.43
N ASN A 138 16.03 -21.80 18.29
CA ASN A 138 16.70 -20.49 18.22
C ASN A 138 15.82 -19.35 17.65
N GLY A 139 14.58 -19.63 17.22
CA GLY A 139 13.70 -18.64 16.62
C GLY A 139 14.25 -18.05 15.30
N ALA A 140 13.50 -17.10 14.70
CA ALA A 140 14.01 -16.31 13.60
C ALA A 140 15.07 -15.31 14.12
N THR A 141 16.24 -15.28 13.51
CA THR A 141 17.30 -14.36 13.91
C THR A 141 16.95 -12.92 13.50
N ASP A 142 17.42 -11.93 14.26
CA ASP A 142 17.27 -10.51 13.89
C ASP A 142 17.80 -10.19 12.49
N GLU A 143 18.81 -10.94 12.03
CA GLU A 143 19.39 -10.82 10.70
C GLU A 143 18.42 -11.28 9.61
N ALA A 144 17.74 -12.43 9.79
CA ALA A 144 16.72 -12.91 8.87
C ALA A 144 15.54 -11.93 8.76
N LEU A 145 15.11 -11.37 9.89
CA LEU A 145 14.05 -10.35 9.91
C LEU A 145 14.47 -9.05 9.20
N ARG A 146 15.73 -8.62 9.33
CA ARG A 146 16.26 -7.46 8.61
C ARG A 146 16.36 -7.72 7.11
N ALA A 147 16.81 -8.90 6.71
CA ALA A 147 16.90 -9.30 5.30
C ALA A 147 15.51 -9.32 4.65
N ASN A 148 14.49 -9.87 5.32
CA ASN A 148 13.12 -9.87 4.82
C ASN A 148 12.56 -8.45 4.64
N ARG A 149 12.78 -7.54 5.61
CA ARG A 149 12.38 -6.13 5.50
C ARG A 149 13.11 -5.40 4.38
N ALA A 150 14.37 -5.73 4.11
CA ALA A 150 15.10 -5.17 2.98
C ALA A 150 14.49 -5.64 1.65
N SER A 151 14.21 -6.94 1.53
CA SER A 151 13.53 -7.51 0.36
C SER A 151 12.15 -6.89 0.14
N ASP A 152 11.34 -6.71 1.20
CA ASP A 152 10.03 -6.07 1.09
C ASP A 152 10.16 -4.63 0.57
N ARG A 153 11.16 -3.85 0.99
CA ARG A 153 11.40 -2.50 0.46
C ARG A 153 11.79 -2.49 -1.01
N GLU A 154 12.62 -3.43 -1.44
CA GLU A 154 13.02 -3.56 -2.85
C GLU A 154 11.84 -3.93 -3.73
N GLU A 155 10.96 -4.83 -3.26
CA GLU A 155 9.73 -5.20 -3.95
C GLU A 155 8.78 -4.01 -4.13
N GLU A 156 8.64 -3.16 -3.10
CA GLU A 156 7.81 -1.95 -3.18
C GLU A 156 8.36 -0.95 -4.22
N LEU A 157 9.68 -0.71 -4.20
CA LEU A 157 10.32 0.18 -5.18
C LEU A 157 10.26 -0.39 -6.59
N ALA A 158 10.32 -1.71 -6.75
CA ALA A 158 10.15 -2.35 -8.04
C ALA A 158 8.70 -2.21 -8.55
N ALA A 159 7.71 -2.35 -7.66
CA ALA A 159 6.30 -2.15 -7.98
C ALA A 159 6.01 -0.68 -8.35
N ASP A 160 6.62 0.29 -7.66
CA ASP A 160 6.50 1.73 -7.98
C ASP A 160 7.06 2.03 -9.37
N ARG A 161 8.24 1.53 -9.70
CA ARG A 161 8.86 1.68 -11.04
C ARG A 161 7.97 1.08 -12.12
N TYR A 162 7.48 -0.13 -11.88
CA TYR A 162 6.59 -0.80 -12.81
C TYR A 162 5.29 -0.01 -13.02
N ALA A 163 4.73 0.56 -11.94
CA ALA A 163 3.54 1.39 -12.01
C ALA A 163 3.76 2.63 -12.91
N VAL A 164 4.89 3.33 -12.74
CA VAL A 164 5.26 4.46 -13.60
C VAL A 164 5.33 4.04 -15.08
N GLU A 165 6.00 2.93 -15.37
CA GLU A 165 6.11 2.41 -16.75
C GLU A 165 4.74 2.02 -17.33
N LEU A 166 3.87 1.41 -16.49
CA LEU A 166 2.55 0.99 -16.90
C LEU A 166 1.65 2.20 -17.19
N LEU A 167 1.68 3.22 -16.34
CA LEU A 167 0.95 4.48 -16.54
C LEU A 167 1.41 5.21 -17.80
N ASP A 168 2.72 5.26 -18.06
CA ASP A 168 3.27 5.89 -19.27
C ASP A 168 2.86 5.18 -20.57
N ARG A 169 2.42 3.93 -20.52
CA ARG A 169 1.84 3.20 -21.68
C ARG A 169 0.40 3.59 -21.99
N LEU A 170 -0.30 4.23 -21.05
CA LEU A 170 -1.68 4.64 -21.25
C LEU A 170 -1.74 5.93 -22.07
N PRO A 171 -2.65 6.03 -23.07
CA PRO A 171 -2.75 7.23 -23.90
C PRO A 171 -2.97 8.52 -23.09
N ASP A 172 -3.85 8.45 -22.07
CA ASP A 172 -4.25 9.61 -21.27
C ASP A 172 -3.24 9.98 -20.17
N SER A 173 -2.27 9.10 -19.87
CA SER A 173 -1.24 9.29 -18.84
C SER A 173 0.18 9.28 -19.40
N ARG A 174 0.34 9.30 -20.73
CA ARG A 174 1.66 9.22 -21.38
C ARG A 174 2.59 10.34 -20.90
N GLY A 175 3.76 9.94 -20.35
CA GLY A 175 4.74 10.85 -19.80
C GLY A 175 4.37 11.43 -18.41
N ARG A 176 3.27 10.99 -17.82
CA ARG A 176 2.81 11.45 -16.51
C ARG A 176 2.96 10.41 -15.42
N GLY A 177 3.42 9.20 -15.74
CA GLY A 177 3.50 8.09 -14.80
C GLY A 177 4.28 8.45 -13.52
N CYS A 178 5.39 9.18 -13.65
CA CYS A 178 6.12 9.72 -12.50
C CYS A 178 5.27 10.67 -11.67
N ALA A 179 4.64 11.66 -12.29
CA ALA A 179 3.83 12.66 -11.59
C ALA A 179 2.64 12.01 -10.86
N ASP A 180 1.94 11.09 -11.52
CA ASP A 180 0.78 10.41 -10.95
C ASP A 180 1.17 9.51 -9.75
N MET A 181 2.30 8.80 -9.83
CA MET A 181 2.82 7.99 -8.72
C MET A 181 3.34 8.84 -7.56
N LEU A 182 4.08 9.90 -7.84
CA LEU A 182 4.58 10.81 -6.80
C LEU A 182 3.43 11.47 -6.06
N PHE A 183 2.39 11.94 -6.79
CA PHE A 183 1.20 12.54 -6.20
C PHE A 183 0.45 11.56 -5.29
N LEU A 184 0.30 10.29 -5.70
CA LEU A 184 -0.25 9.24 -4.86
C LEU A 184 0.56 9.05 -3.57
N LEU A 185 1.89 8.93 -3.67
CA LEU A 185 2.75 8.73 -2.51
C LEU A 185 2.73 9.92 -1.54
N GLU A 186 2.71 11.15 -2.04
CA GLU A 186 2.53 12.37 -1.23
C GLU A 186 1.19 12.34 -0.50
N ARG A 187 0.12 11.99 -1.20
CA ARG A 187 -1.22 11.86 -0.60
C ARG A 187 -1.22 10.82 0.51
N LEU A 188 -0.62 9.66 0.26
CA LEU A 188 -0.51 8.59 1.24
C LEU A 188 0.36 8.99 2.44
N ASP A 189 1.41 9.76 2.27
CA ASP A 189 2.25 10.25 3.36
C ASP A 189 1.49 11.22 4.27
N LEU A 190 0.72 12.14 3.72
CA LEU A 190 -0.14 13.05 4.47
C LEU A 190 -1.21 12.32 5.28
N GLU A 191 -1.79 11.28 4.71
CA GLU A 191 -2.83 10.50 5.36
C GLU A 191 -2.30 9.68 6.56
N GLN A 192 -1.02 9.35 6.64
CA GLN A 192 -0.43 8.66 7.80
C GLN A 192 -0.63 9.41 9.12
N LEU A 193 -0.84 10.71 9.07
CA LEU A 193 -1.09 11.55 10.24
C LEU A 193 -2.50 11.35 10.82
N THR A 194 -3.38 10.63 10.12
CA THR A 194 -4.75 10.37 10.59
C THR A 194 -4.86 9.07 11.40
N PRO A 195 -5.62 9.04 12.51
CA PRO A 195 -5.82 7.80 13.28
C PRO A 195 -6.48 6.70 12.43
N GLY A 196 -5.90 5.53 12.40
CA GLY A 196 -6.42 4.36 11.66
C GLY A 196 -5.54 3.88 10.50
N TRP A 197 -4.52 4.61 10.12
CA TRP A 197 -3.60 4.30 9.02
C TRP A 197 -2.60 3.17 9.31
N ALA A 198 -2.42 2.78 10.56
CA ALA A 198 -1.42 1.80 10.99
C ALA A 198 -1.47 0.45 10.24
N ASN A 199 -2.60 0.11 9.62
CA ASN A 199 -2.76 -1.17 8.93
C ASN A 199 -2.12 -1.19 7.52
N TRP A 200 -2.05 -0.05 6.82
CA TRP A 200 -1.40 0.01 5.51
C TRP A 200 0.13 -0.08 5.64
N LEU A 201 0.70 0.62 6.64
CA LEU A 201 2.14 0.57 6.95
C LEU A 201 2.63 -0.81 7.41
N SER A 202 1.74 -1.71 7.81
CA SER A 202 2.12 -3.07 8.20
C SER A 202 2.54 -3.94 7.01
N THR A 203 2.12 -3.57 5.80
CA THR A 203 2.38 -4.34 4.57
C THR A 203 3.32 -3.63 3.60
N HIS A 204 3.51 -2.28 3.76
CA HIS A 204 4.32 -1.47 2.86
C HIS A 204 5.30 -0.58 3.65
N PRO A 205 6.52 -0.31 3.16
CA PRO A 205 7.42 0.70 3.72
C PRO A 205 6.78 2.09 3.71
N THR A 206 7.31 2.99 4.54
CA THR A 206 6.77 4.34 4.65
C THR A 206 6.72 5.05 3.28
N PRO A 207 5.62 5.72 2.93
CA PRO A 207 5.52 6.47 1.68
C PRO A 207 6.66 7.48 1.50
N ALA A 208 7.13 8.12 2.57
CA ALA A 208 8.24 9.06 2.51
C ALA A 208 9.53 8.46 1.93
N SER A 209 9.90 7.23 2.32
CA SER A 209 11.08 6.57 1.76
C SER A 209 10.91 6.16 0.30
N ARG A 210 9.71 5.76 -0.09
CA ARG A 210 9.34 5.42 -1.46
C ARG A 210 9.33 6.68 -2.33
N LEU A 211 8.73 7.77 -1.83
CA LEU A 211 8.69 9.08 -2.48
C LEU A 211 10.09 9.57 -2.84
N GLN A 212 11.01 9.59 -1.86
CA GLN A 212 12.40 10.01 -2.10
C GLN A 212 13.10 9.15 -3.16
N SER A 213 12.94 7.85 -3.11
CA SER A 213 13.56 6.93 -4.06
C SER A 213 13.00 7.10 -5.47
N LEU A 214 11.67 7.19 -5.58
CA LEU A 214 11.00 7.36 -6.87
C LEU A 214 11.31 8.72 -7.49
N GLN A 215 11.33 9.79 -6.70
CA GLN A 215 11.71 11.13 -7.15
C GLN A 215 13.09 11.11 -7.79
N ALA A 216 14.08 10.51 -7.11
CA ALA A 216 15.45 10.42 -7.63
C ALA A 216 15.57 9.62 -8.94
N GLU A 217 14.65 8.69 -9.20
CA GLU A 217 14.57 7.96 -10.47
C GLU A 217 13.85 8.76 -11.56
N CYS A 218 12.78 9.44 -11.21
CA CYS A 218 12.01 10.28 -12.13
C CYS A 218 12.84 11.48 -12.64
N ASP A 219 13.67 12.07 -11.78
CA ASP A 219 14.57 13.19 -12.15
C ASP A 219 15.63 12.79 -13.20
N LYS A 220 15.87 11.49 -13.40
CA LYS A 220 16.81 10.97 -14.40
C LYS A 220 16.15 10.71 -15.75
N LYS A 221 14.82 10.70 -15.80
CA LYS A 221 14.08 10.53 -17.07
C LYS A 221 14.17 11.84 -17.88
N PRO A 222 14.49 11.75 -19.18
CA PRO A 222 14.60 12.93 -20.05
C PRO A 222 13.25 13.62 -20.28
#